data_55f2cdccf88c9334d3c9a3ec14cfbd91
#
_entry.id   55f2cdccf88c9334d3c9a3ec14cfbd91
#
_cell.length_a   1.000
_cell.length_b   1.000
_cell.length_c   1.000
_cell.angle_alpha   90.00
_cell.angle_beta   90.00
_cell.angle_gamma   90.00
#
_symmetry.space_group_name_H-M   'P 1'
#
loop_
_entity.id
_entity.type
_entity.pdbx_description
1 polymer ?
#
loop_
_entity_poly.entity_id
_entity_poly.type
_entity_poly.pdbx_seq_one_letter_code
_entity_poly.pdbx_strand_id
1 'polypeptide(L)'
;MSAVLFATSEAVPLLKTGGLADVSGALPQALRIAGQDVRVLLPGYRDVLQALPQMPVLAHIELPPYPPARLLAGELPGAVPLLVLDCPPYFDRAGGPYQQPNRDDWPDNAVRFGLLSRVAALLAGEYSPLAWRPDVLHCNDWQTGLGPVYASVAGGRHAASLVTIHNLAYQGIFPADTLPALGLPWHLFRVDGIEYYGNISFLKGGIQFAHRISTVSPTYAREIQREPLGFGMQGLLSWRSQDLTGILNGIDTEQWNPQTDPHIKARYGPKSLWRKAGNRAALRARFGLEDRPDVPVAGVISRFAHQKGLDMLLACSEHALELPLQLAILGSGDPALEQGFRA
;
A
#
# COMPACT_ATOMS: atom_id res chain seq x y z
N MET A 1 -6.24 2.19 25.93
CA MET A 1 -6.05 3.00 24.68
C MET A 1 -4.61 2.82 24.29
N SER A 2 -4.34 2.25 23.11
CA SER A 2 -2.98 2.12 22.61
C SER A 2 -2.70 3.21 21.60
N ALA A 3 -1.47 3.74 21.60
CA ALA A 3 -1.01 4.71 20.64
C ALA A 3 -0.32 3.97 19.47
N VAL A 4 -0.74 4.26 18.21
CA VAL A 4 -0.27 3.56 17.02
C VAL A 4 0.29 4.56 16.00
N LEU A 5 1.55 4.38 15.62
CA LEU A 5 2.12 5.02 14.44
C LEU A 5 1.92 4.11 13.22
N PHE A 6 1.02 4.50 12.33
CA PHE A 6 0.71 3.78 11.11
C PHE A 6 1.54 4.35 9.95
N ALA A 7 2.64 3.68 9.61
CA ALA A 7 3.53 4.11 8.54
C ALA A 7 3.13 3.47 7.21
N THR A 8 2.98 4.28 6.16
CA THR A 8 2.53 3.85 4.84
C THR A 8 3.08 4.73 3.73
N SER A 9 3.09 4.23 2.51
CA SER A 9 3.48 4.98 1.31
C SER A 9 2.30 5.56 0.53
N GLU A 10 1.08 5.14 0.83
CA GLU A 10 -0.15 5.58 0.15
C GLU A 10 -1.29 5.70 1.16
N ALA A 11 -2.20 6.65 0.94
CA ALA A 11 -3.44 6.77 1.70
C ALA A 11 -4.50 7.56 0.91
N VAL A 12 -5.70 7.00 0.73
CA VAL A 12 -6.82 7.77 0.20
C VAL A 12 -7.26 8.84 1.20
N PRO A 13 -7.76 10.01 0.76
CA PRO A 13 -7.95 10.40 -0.64
C PRO A 13 -6.73 11.06 -1.27
N LEU A 14 -5.60 11.18 -0.57
CA LEU A 14 -4.43 11.98 -0.99
C LEU A 14 -3.64 11.34 -2.13
N LEU A 15 -3.46 10.01 -2.07
CA LEU A 15 -2.69 9.27 -3.07
C LEU A 15 -3.14 7.81 -3.11
N LYS A 16 -3.33 7.27 -4.33
CA LYS A 16 -3.71 5.87 -4.53
C LYS A 16 -3.07 5.28 -5.77
N THR A 17 -2.38 4.15 -5.60
CA THR A 17 -1.93 3.28 -6.70
C THR A 17 -2.52 1.88 -6.60
N GLY A 18 -2.88 1.43 -5.41
CA GLY A 18 -3.40 0.09 -5.16
C GLY A 18 -4.30 -0.01 -3.92
N GLY A 19 -4.54 -1.26 -3.49
CA GLY A 19 -5.39 -1.55 -2.33
C GLY A 19 -4.78 -1.11 -0.99
N LEU A 20 -3.47 -0.91 -0.93
CA LEU A 20 -2.80 -0.35 0.25
C LEU A 20 -3.38 1.01 0.63
N ALA A 21 -3.62 1.88 -0.36
CA ALA A 21 -4.17 3.20 -0.12
C ALA A 21 -5.57 3.17 0.51
N ASP A 22 -6.43 2.22 0.09
CA ASP A 22 -7.77 2.05 0.66
C ASP A 22 -7.68 1.64 2.13
N VAL A 23 -6.82 0.68 2.46
CA VAL A 23 -6.60 0.24 3.84
C VAL A 23 -6.00 1.37 4.67
N SER A 24 -5.02 2.10 4.14
CA SER A 24 -4.35 3.20 4.86
C SER A 24 -5.26 4.41 5.09
N GLY A 25 -6.28 4.60 4.27
CA GLY A 25 -7.31 5.62 4.49
C GLY A 25 -8.36 5.20 5.51
N ALA A 26 -8.80 3.92 5.49
CA ALA A 26 -9.94 3.45 6.28
C ALA A 26 -9.56 2.86 7.64
N LEU A 27 -8.50 2.04 7.72
CA LEU A 27 -8.11 1.35 8.95
C LEU A 27 -7.72 2.30 10.10
N PRO A 28 -6.93 3.38 9.89
CA PRO A 28 -6.63 4.33 10.95
C PRO A 28 -7.88 4.96 11.55
N GLN A 29 -8.86 5.34 10.71
CA GLN A 29 -10.14 5.86 11.17
C GLN A 29 -10.93 4.84 11.99
N ALA A 30 -11.02 3.59 11.51
CA ALA A 30 -11.72 2.51 12.20
C ALA A 30 -11.07 2.20 13.57
N LEU A 31 -9.75 2.21 13.66
CA LEU A 31 -9.03 2.04 14.91
C LEU A 31 -9.29 3.19 15.88
N ARG A 32 -9.39 4.42 15.40
CA ARG A 32 -9.77 5.57 16.24
C ARG A 32 -11.19 5.47 16.76
N ILE A 33 -12.14 5.05 15.92
CA ILE A 33 -13.52 4.75 16.35
C ILE A 33 -13.53 3.65 17.43
N ALA A 34 -12.62 2.66 17.32
CA ALA A 34 -12.43 1.62 18.34
C ALA A 34 -11.63 2.10 19.59
N GLY A 35 -11.37 3.40 19.70
CA GLY A 35 -10.76 4.02 20.90
C GLY A 35 -9.23 3.99 20.92
N GLN A 36 -8.55 3.79 19.80
CA GLN A 36 -7.08 3.83 19.73
C GLN A 36 -6.59 5.23 19.30
N ASP A 37 -5.44 5.70 19.80
CA ASP A 37 -4.79 6.93 19.31
C ASP A 37 -3.88 6.60 18.12
N VAL A 38 -4.43 6.74 16.92
CA VAL A 38 -3.70 6.41 15.69
C VAL A 38 -3.27 7.68 14.97
N ARG A 39 -1.98 7.73 14.57
CA ARG A 39 -1.43 8.75 13.67
C ARG A 39 -0.82 8.08 12.46
N VAL A 40 -1.06 8.65 11.28
CA VAL A 40 -0.53 8.12 10.02
C VAL A 40 0.76 8.86 9.66
N LEU A 41 1.80 8.14 9.25
CA LEU A 41 3.02 8.71 8.65
C LEU A 41 3.00 8.42 7.15
N LEU A 42 3.06 9.49 6.34
CA LEU A 42 3.01 9.44 4.87
C LEU A 42 4.11 10.33 4.27
N PRO A 43 4.75 9.94 3.16
CA PRO A 43 5.66 10.84 2.45
C PRO A 43 4.95 12.09 1.90
N GLY A 44 5.64 13.22 1.92
CA GLY A 44 5.21 14.49 1.34
C GLY A 44 5.38 14.51 -0.18
N TYR A 45 4.68 13.63 -0.88
CA TYR A 45 4.63 13.68 -2.33
C TYR A 45 4.02 15.00 -2.82
N ARG A 46 4.33 15.39 -4.04
CA ARG A 46 3.81 16.64 -4.63
C ARG A 46 2.30 16.76 -4.48
N ASP A 47 1.56 15.72 -4.80
CA ASP A 47 0.09 15.73 -4.73
C ASP A 47 -0.40 15.89 -3.28
N VAL A 48 0.28 15.29 -2.31
CA VAL A 48 -0.03 15.41 -0.88
C VAL A 48 0.20 16.85 -0.40
N LEU A 49 1.33 17.45 -0.78
CA LEU A 49 1.66 18.84 -0.41
C LEU A 49 0.71 19.84 -1.06
N GLN A 50 0.27 19.59 -2.30
CA GLN A 50 -0.72 20.42 -2.99
C GLN A 50 -2.13 20.29 -2.39
N ALA A 51 -2.52 19.08 -1.97
CA ALA A 51 -3.81 18.85 -1.32
C ALA A 51 -3.88 19.47 0.09
N LEU A 52 -2.74 19.61 0.76
CA LEU A 52 -2.63 20.12 2.14
C LEU A 52 -1.60 21.27 2.21
N PRO A 53 -1.89 22.46 1.64
CA PRO A 53 -0.89 23.49 1.39
C PRO A 53 -0.39 24.25 2.65
N GLN A 54 -1.06 24.14 3.80
CA GLN A 54 -0.78 24.92 4.99
C GLN A 54 -0.53 24.05 6.24
N MET A 55 0.35 23.06 6.08
CA MET A 55 0.72 22.18 7.20
C MET A 55 1.80 22.84 8.08
N PRO A 56 1.60 23.00 9.39
CA PRO A 56 2.62 23.46 10.30
C PRO A 56 3.76 22.44 10.44
N VAL A 57 4.99 22.96 10.62
CA VAL A 57 6.17 22.14 10.90
C VAL A 57 6.13 21.70 12.36
N LEU A 58 6.17 20.40 12.61
CA LEU A 58 6.25 19.79 13.93
C LEU A 58 7.68 19.60 14.41
N ALA A 59 8.58 19.23 13.48
CA ALA A 59 9.98 18.96 13.78
C ALA A 59 10.85 19.04 12.53
N HIS A 60 12.12 19.36 12.72
CA HIS A 60 13.18 19.16 11.73
C HIS A 60 13.84 17.81 11.97
N ILE A 61 14.12 17.08 10.90
CA ILE A 61 14.66 15.73 10.93
C ILE A 61 16.04 15.74 10.26
N GLU A 62 17.05 15.39 11.02
CA GLU A 62 18.43 15.25 10.54
C GLU A 62 18.89 13.80 10.81
N LEU A 63 18.99 13.01 9.78
CA LEU A 63 19.32 11.57 9.85
C LEU A 63 20.37 11.22 8.78
N PRO A 64 21.65 11.61 8.93
CA PRO A 64 22.67 11.22 7.96
C PRO A 64 22.67 9.70 7.69
N PRO A 65 22.86 9.25 6.44
CA PRO A 65 23.29 10.01 5.26
C PRO A 65 22.17 10.68 4.45
N TYR A 66 20.94 10.69 4.94
CA TYR A 66 19.79 11.29 4.26
C TYR A 66 19.84 12.83 4.27
N PRO A 67 19.24 13.49 3.26
CA PRO A 67 19.06 14.94 3.29
C PRO A 67 18.21 15.37 4.49
N PRO A 68 18.36 16.62 4.96
CA PRO A 68 17.46 17.19 5.96
C PRO A 68 16.00 17.13 5.48
N ALA A 69 15.11 16.81 6.41
CA ALA A 69 13.68 16.70 6.16
C ALA A 69 12.89 17.44 7.24
N ARG A 70 11.60 17.63 7.00
CA ARG A 70 10.66 18.19 7.97
C ARG A 70 9.54 17.20 8.22
N LEU A 71 9.00 17.24 9.42
CA LEU A 71 7.75 16.55 9.74
C LEU A 71 6.66 17.61 9.85
N LEU A 72 5.63 17.48 9.00
CA LEU A 72 4.52 18.42 8.95
C LEU A 72 3.26 17.78 9.56
N ALA A 73 2.38 18.60 10.16
CA ALA A 73 1.08 18.15 10.65
C ALA A 73 -0.02 18.37 9.63
N GLY A 74 -0.72 17.31 9.30
CA GLY A 74 -1.92 17.31 8.46
C GLY A 74 -3.04 16.50 9.10
N GLU A 75 -4.09 16.27 8.34
CA GLU A 75 -5.24 15.47 8.76
C GLU A 75 -5.83 14.71 7.56
N LEU A 76 -6.18 13.45 7.78
CA LEU A 76 -6.98 12.64 6.86
C LEU A 76 -8.46 12.70 7.25
N PRO A 77 -9.38 12.29 6.38
CA PRO A 77 -10.80 12.18 6.71
C PRO A 77 -11.05 11.44 8.03
N GLY A 78 -12.09 11.84 8.74
CA GLY A 78 -12.39 11.28 10.06
C GLY A 78 -11.51 11.81 11.18
N ALA A 79 -10.91 12.98 11.00
CA ALA A 79 -10.01 13.64 11.97
C ALA A 79 -8.82 12.76 12.38
N VAL A 80 -8.27 11.98 11.44
CA VAL A 80 -7.10 11.14 11.67
C VAL A 80 -5.84 12.00 11.54
N PRO A 81 -5.04 12.19 12.61
CA PRO A 81 -3.81 12.96 12.53
C PRO A 81 -2.82 12.36 11.52
N LEU A 82 -2.32 13.21 10.63
CA LEU A 82 -1.36 12.86 9.60
C LEU A 82 -0.01 13.54 9.88
N LEU A 83 1.03 12.76 9.87
CA LEU A 83 2.42 13.19 9.91
C LEU A 83 2.98 13.08 8.49
N VAL A 84 3.29 14.20 7.86
CA VAL A 84 3.82 14.21 6.49
C VAL A 84 5.34 14.37 6.55
N LEU A 85 6.06 13.40 6.00
CA LEU A 85 7.51 13.44 5.86
C LEU A 85 7.87 14.28 4.61
N ASP A 86 8.16 15.53 4.82
CA ASP A 86 8.54 16.48 3.77
C ASP A 86 10.06 16.46 3.56
N CYS A 87 10.46 15.87 2.46
CA CYS A 87 11.83 15.85 1.95
C CYS A 87 11.80 16.10 0.44
N PRO A 88 11.81 17.39 0.00
CA PRO A 88 11.60 17.73 -1.40
C PRO A 88 12.51 17.00 -2.39
N PRO A 89 13.83 16.79 -2.11
CA PRO A 89 14.70 16.02 -3.02
C PRO A 89 14.20 14.62 -3.32
N TYR A 90 13.42 14.01 -2.40
CA TYR A 90 12.94 12.63 -2.54
C TYR A 90 11.48 12.53 -2.96
N PHE A 91 10.62 13.44 -2.53
CA PHE A 91 9.18 13.25 -2.66
C PHE A 91 8.44 14.32 -3.46
N ASP A 92 8.95 15.58 -3.52
CA ASP A 92 8.31 16.63 -4.33
C ASP A 92 8.78 16.54 -5.79
N ARG A 93 8.30 15.53 -6.50
CA ARG A 93 8.68 15.25 -7.89
C ARG A 93 7.43 15.01 -8.74
N ALA A 94 7.55 15.28 -10.06
CA ALA A 94 6.51 14.90 -11.01
C ALA A 94 6.58 13.40 -11.29
N GLY A 95 5.45 12.71 -11.27
CA GLY A 95 5.35 11.27 -11.47
C GLY A 95 4.58 10.60 -10.33
N GLY A 96 4.56 9.30 -10.32
CA GLY A 96 3.91 8.51 -9.27
C GLY A 96 4.79 8.33 -8.02
N PRO A 97 4.23 7.75 -6.95
CA PRO A 97 4.97 7.50 -5.71
C PRO A 97 6.16 6.54 -5.92
N TYR A 98 6.09 5.64 -6.90
CA TYR A 98 7.11 4.62 -7.17
C TYR A 98 7.79 4.81 -8.50
N GLN A 99 7.15 5.49 -9.45
CA GLN A 99 7.55 5.56 -10.85
C GLN A 99 7.65 7.00 -11.35
N GLN A 100 8.59 7.20 -12.25
CA GLN A 100 8.79 8.41 -13.01
C GLN A 100 7.64 8.62 -14.03
N PRO A 101 7.52 9.80 -14.66
CA PRO A 101 6.53 10.05 -15.71
C PRO A 101 6.60 9.10 -16.91
N ASN A 102 7.80 8.56 -17.20
CA ASN A 102 8.02 7.54 -18.25
C ASN A 102 7.62 6.12 -17.84
N ARG A 103 7.08 5.93 -16.62
CA ARG A 103 6.70 4.66 -16.00
C ARG A 103 7.84 3.76 -15.53
N ASP A 104 9.11 4.18 -15.65
CA ASP A 104 10.22 3.49 -15.01
C ASP A 104 10.21 3.75 -13.50
N ASP A 105 10.68 2.78 -12.73
CA ASP A 105 10.83 2.97 -11.30
C ASP A 105 11.84 4.10 -10.99
N TRP A 106 11.59 4.84 -9.92
CA TRP A 106 12.55 5.80 -9.45
C TRP A 106 13.84 5.08 -9.03
N PRO A 107 15.01 5.43 -9.59
CA PRO A 107 16.27 4.73 -9.32
C PRO A 107 16.71 4.86 -7.86
N ASP A 108 16.22 5.86 -7.15
CA ASP A 108 16.49 6.13 -5.74
C ASP A 108 15.40 5.64 -4.78
N ASN A 109 14.50 4.76 -5.20
CA ASN A 109 13.43 4.22 -4.36
C ASN A 109 13.97 3.60 -3.05
N ALA A 110 15.15 2.99 -3.08
CA ALA A 110 15.77 2.45 -1.86
C ALA A 110 15.99 3.54 -0.80
N VAL A 111 16.64 4.63 -1.14
CA VAL A 111 16.93 5.71 -0.17
C VAL A 111 15.67 6.50 0.20
N ARG A 112 14.73 6.66 -0.71
CA ARG A 112 13.44 7.31 -0.45
C ARG A 112 12.64 6.59 0.63
N PHE A 113 12.42 5.29 0.45
CA PHE A 113 11.67 4.47 1.40
C PHE A 113 12.52 4.01 2.59
N GLY A 114 13.84 4.02 2.44
CA GLY A 114 14.78 3.94 3.56
C GLY A 114 14.59 5.09 4.53
N LEU A 115 14.51 6.35 4.03
CA LEU A 115 14.23 7.52 4.87
C LEU A 115 12.87 7.41 5.56
N LEU A 116 11.80 7.04 4.84
CA LEU A 116 10.47 6.82 5.43
C LEU A 116 10.52 5.82 6.59
N SER A 117 11.16 4.67 6.36
CA SER A 117 11.30 3.62 7.36
C SER A 117 12.11 4.09 8.57
N ARG A 118 13.19 4.85 8.34
CA ARG A 118 14.05 5.36 9.41
C ARG A 118 13.36 6.43 10.26
N VAL A 119 12.58 7.31 9.61
CA VAL A 119 11.74 8.29 10.33
C VAL A 119 10.64 7.58 11.13
N ALA A 120 10.01 6.54 10.57
CA ALA A 120 9.03 5.73 11.31
C ALA A 120 9.65 5.12 12.58
N ALA A 121 10.85 4.55 12.48
CA ALA A 121 11.58 4.02 13.64
C ALA A 121 11.97 5.11 14.63
N LEU A 122 12.46 6.28 14.17
CA LEU A 122 12.76 7.43 15.03
C LEU A 122 11.53 7.88 15.84
N LEU A 123 10.38 8.04 15.18
CA LEU A 123 9.14 8.48 15.82
C LEU A 123 8.59 7.44 16.81
N ALA A 124 8.89 6.18 16.60
CA ALA A 124 8.51 5.06 17.46
C ALA A 124 9.54 4.79 18.57
N GLY A 125 10.64 5.51 18.61
CA GLY A 125 11.74 5.32 19.57
C GLY A 125 11.82 6.39 20.65
N GLU A 126 12.74 6.17 21.56
CA GLU A 126 13.03 7.06 22.70
C GLU A 126 13.45 8.46 22.25
N TYR A 127 14.17 8.56 21.13
CA TYR A 127 14.73 9.82 20.59
C TYR A 127 13.78 10.56 19.64
N SER A 128 12.48 10.22 19.66
CA SER A 128 11.49 10.93 18.84
C SER A 128 11.46 12.42 19.16
N PRO A 129 11.43 13.32 18.17
CA PRO A 129 11.31 14.77 18.40
C PRO A 129 9.89 15.19 18.86
N LEU A 130 8.92 14.28 18.82
CA LEU A 130 7.56 14.53 19.28
C LEU A 130 7.41 14.18 20.76
N ALA A 131 6.54 14.88 21.49
CA ALA A 131 6.14 14.49 22.85
C ALA A 131 5.29 13.21 22.86
N TRP A 132 4.55 12.96 21.79
CA TRP A 132 3.74 11.77 21.61
C TRP A 132 4.62 10.54 21.34
N ARG A 133 4.29 9.42 21.98
CA ARG A 133 5.00 8.15 21.83
C ARG A 133 4.01 7.05 21.46
N PRO A 134 4.23 6.32 20.37
CA PRO A 134 3.41 5.15 20.06
C PRO A 134 3.79 3.95 20.92
N ASP A 135 2.81 3.11 21.22
CA ASP A 135 3.02 1.76 21.76
C ASP A 135 3.32 0.76 20.64
N VAL A 136 2.81 1.05 19.44
CA VAL A 136 2.94 0.19 18.25
C VAL A 136 3.41 1.00 17.05
N LEU A 137 4.46 0.49 16.38
CA LEU A 137 4.87 0.88 15.03
C LEU A 137 4.26 -0.10 14.05
N HIS A 138 3.27 0.33 13.28
CA HIS A 138 2.62 -0.47 12.24
C HIS A 138 3.17 -0.09 10.87
N CYS A 139 4.02 -0.93 10.31
CA CYS A 139 4.62 -0.79 8.99
C CYS A 139 3.78 -1.52 7.93
N ASN A 140 3.58 -0.89 6.78
CA ASN A 140 2.77 -1.44 5.71
C ASN A 140 3.59 -1.64 4.43
N ASP A 141 3.68 -2.89 3.97
CA ASP A 141 4.46 -3.36 2.83
C ASP A 141 5.97 -3.02 2.88
N TRP A 142 6.66 -3.27 1.79
CA TRP A 142 8.11 -3.10 1.69
C TRP A 142 8.59 -1.66 1.90
N GLN A 143 7.77 -0.68 1.55
CA GLN A 143 8.13 0.73 1.64
C GLN A 143 8.41 1.19 3.07
N THR A 144 7.87 0.50 4.05
CA THR A 144 8.11 0.74 5.47
C THR A 144 8.79 -0.44 6.16
N GLY A 145 9.17 -1.46 5.38
CA GLY A 145 9.72 -2.73 5.88
C GLY A 145 11.02 -2.60 6.65
N LEU A 146 11.83 -1.56 6.39
CA LEU A 146 13.04 -1.33 7.18
C LEU A 146 12.77 -0.64 8.54
N GLY A 147 11.53 -0.25 8.86
CA GLY A 147 11.19 0.34 10.16
C GLY A 147 11.63 -0.52 11.35
N PRO A 148 11.24 -1.81 11.42
CA PRO A 148 11.70 -2.72 12.47
C PRO A 148 13.23 -2.93 12.46
N VAL A 149 13.86 -2.91 11.28
CA VAL A 149 15.33 -3.04 11.15
C VAL A 149 16.03 -1.83 11.78
N TYR A 150 15.60 -0.61 11.46
CA TYR A 150 16.16 0.59 12.06
C TYR A 150 15.93 0.63 13.57
N ALA A 151 14.75 0.21 14.04
CA ALA A 151 14.48 0.11 15.47
C ALA A 151 15.44 -0.86 16.18
N SER A 152 15.81 -1.98 15.52
CA SER A 152 16.72 -2.98 16.09
C SER A 152 18.16 -2.50 16.23
N VAL A 153 18.60 -1.53 15.42
CA VAL A 153 19.98 -1.02 15.43
C VAL A 153 20.11 0.35 16.10
N ALA A 154 19.02 1.06 16.32
CA ALA A 154 19.06 2.41 16.90
C ALA A 154 19.39 2.43 18.41
N GLY A 155 19.23 1.30 19.09
CA GLY A 155 19.37 1.23 20.56
C GLY A 155 18.24 1.98 21.27
N GLY A 156 18.20 1.86 22.60
CA GLY A 156 17.15 2.48 23.42
C GLY A 156 15.80 1.73 23.34
N ARG A 157 14.76 2.37 23.88
CA ARG A 157 13.41 1.80 23.93
C ARG A 157 12.64 2.16 22.65
N HIS A 158 12.00 1.18 22.04
CA HIS A 158 11.13 1.34 20.87
C HIS A 158 9.75 0.72 21.09
N ALA A 159 8.77 1.22 20.35
CA ALA A 159 7.44 0.64 20.25
C ALA A 159 7.50 -0.81 19.73
N ALA A 160 6.52 -1.63 20.10
CA ALA A 160 6.35 -2.94 19.49
C ALA A 160 6.06 -2.77 17.98
N SER A 161 6.66 -3.61 17.12
CA SER A 161 6.51 -3.48 15.67
C SER A 161 5.59 -4.54 15.08
N LEU A 162 4.70 -4.10 14.20
CA LEU A 162 3.84 -4.91 13.35
C LEU A 162 4.15 -4.59 11.89
N VAL A 163 4.35 -5.62 11.08
CA VAL A 163 4.46 -5.48 9.61
C VAL A 163 3.27 -6.15 8.96
N THR A 164 2.55 -5.41 8.10
CA THR A 164 1.47 -5.96 7.28
C THR A 164 1.95 -6.17 5.85
N ILE A 165 1.81 -7.41 5.37
CA ILE A 165 2.07 -7.80 3.98
C ILE A 165 0.76 -7.67 3.22
N HIS A 166 0.65 -6.66 2.34
CA HIS A 166 -0.50 -6.51 1.44
C HIS A 166 -0.30 -7.30 0.15
N ASN A 167 0.95 -7.33 -0.35
CA ASN A 167 1.30 -8.10 -1.54
C ASN A 167 2.76 -8.55 -1.50
N LEU A 168 3.00 -9.82 -1.24
CA LEU A 168 4.34 -10.41 -1.11
C LEU A 168 5.14 -10.41 -2.42
N ALA A 169 4.51 -10.24 -3.58
CA ALA A 169 5.21 -10.13 -4.86
C ALA A 169 6.07 -8.85 -4.96
N TYR A 170 5.76 -7.82 -4.16
CA TYR A 170 6.55 -6.59 -4.08
C TYR A 170 7.39 -6.60 -2.82
N GLN A 171 8.69 -6.78 -2.98
CA GLN A 171 9.59 -7.07 -1.86
C GLN A 171 10.57 -5.95 -1.53
N GLY A 172 10.65 -4.91 -2.40
CA GLY A 172 11.64 -3.85 -2.25
C GLY A 172 13.06 -4.44 -2.27
N ILE A 173 13.42 -5.05 -3.40
CA ILE A 173 14.74 -5.68 -3.62
C ILE A 173 15.68 -4.66 -4.24
N PHE A 174 16.83 -4.46 -3.62
CA PHE A 174 17.85 -3.51 -4.05
C PHE A 174 19.24 -4.11 -3.93
N PRO A 175 20.23 -3.63 -4.70
CA PRO A 175 21.61 -4.09 -4.60
C PRO A 175 22.18 -3.91 -3.18
N ALA A 176 23.05 -4.84 -2.75
CA ALA A 176 23.64 -4.83 -1.41
C ALA A 176 24.51 -3.60 -1.12
N ASP A 177 25.14 -3.02 -2.14
CA ASP A 177 25.93 -1.79 -2.05
C ASP A 177 25.10 -0.53 -1.73
N THR A 178 23.78 -0.65 -1.69
CA THR A 178 22.86 0.40 -1.20
C THR A 178 22.93 0.58 0.33
N LEU A 179 23.41 -0.41 1.09
CA LEU A 179 23.46 -0.38 2.56
C LEU A 179 24.09 0.89 3.17
N PRO A 180 25.25 1.38 2.68
CA PRO A 180 25.82 2.61 3.21
C PRO A 180 24.92 3.84 3.00
N ALA A 181 24.24 3.93 1.84
CA ALA A 181 23.32 5.01 1.54
C ALA A 181 22.05 4.94 2.41
N LEU A 182 21.69 3.78 2.92
CA LEU A 182 20.63 3.56 3.90
C LEU A 182 21.09 3.87 5.35
N GLY A 183 22.39 4.03 5.59
CA GLY A 183 22.95 4.17 6.93
C GLY A 183 22.79 2.90 7.77
N LEU A 184 22.75 1.74 7.13
CA LEU A 184 22.65 0.43 7.78
C LEU A 184 24.00 -0.27 7.81
N PRO A 185 24.35 -0.93 8.93
CA PRO A 185 25.61 -1.63 9.07
C PRO A 185 25.64 -2.95 8.29
N TRP A 186 26.81 -3.28 7.74
CA TRP A 186 27.02 -4.49 6.93
C TRP A 186 26.72 -5.82 7.65
N HIS A 187 26.75 -5.86 8.97
CA HIS A 187 26.42 -7.08 9.71
C HIS A 187 24.96 -7.52 9.55
N LEU A 188 24.09 -6.64 9.02
CA LEU A 188 22.70 -6.98 8.68
C LEU A 188 22.61 -7.74 7.33
N PHE A 189 23.66 -7.70 6.50
CA PHE A 189 23.69 -8.42 5.22
C PHE A 189 24.04 -9.90 5.46
N ARG A 190 23.05 -10.65 5.90
CA ARG A 190 23.15 -12.08 6.22
C ARG A 190 21.79 -12.74 6.03
N VAL A 191 21.77 -14.08 5.95
CA VAL A 191 20.55 -14.87 5.70
C VAL A 191 19.46 -14.65 6.76
N ASP A 192 19.85 -14.54 8.03
CA ASP A 192 18.96 -14.18 9.15
C ASP A 192 18.85 -12.66 9.38
N GLY A 193 19.18 -11.87 8.38
CA GLY A 193 19.06 -10.43 8.33
C GLY A 193 18.20 -9.98 7.13
N ILE A 194 18.73 -9.00 6.37
CA ILE A 194 18.04 -8.40 5.23
C ILE A 194 18.55 -8.88 3.87
N GLU A 195 19.57 -9.75 3.84
CA GLU A 195 20.08 -10.34 2.61
C GLU A 195 19.01 -11.20 1.93
N TYR A 196 18.91 -11.09 0.61
CA TYR A 196 17.97 -11.84 -0.20
C TYR A 196 18.56 -12.12 -1.59
N TYR A 197 19.06 -13.35 -1.78
CA TYR A 197 19.70 -13.79 -3.02
C TYR A 197 20.75 -12.82 -3.56
N GLY A 198 21.70 -12.41 -2.70
CA GLY A 198 22.77 -11.48 -3.03
C GLY A 198 22.37 -9.99 -3.06
N ASN A 199 21.12 -9.68 -2.86
CA ASN A 199 20.56 -8.34 -2.72
C ASN A 199 20.08 -8.09 -1.29
N ILE A 200 19.51 -6.92 -1.03
CA ILE A 200 18.75 -6.65 0.19
C ILE A 200 17.26 -6.60 -0.14
N SER A 201 16.41 -7.09 0.78
CA SER A 201 14.95 -6.94 0.67
C SER A 201 14.42 -6.23 1.90
N PHE A 202 13.71 -5.13 1.65
CA PHE A 202 13.08 -4.34 2.70
C PHE A 202 11.97 -5.11 3.39
N LEU A 203 11.14 -5.82 2.61
CA LEU A 203 10.05 -6.61 3.17
C LEU A 203 10.58 -7.78 3.99
N LYS A 204 11.65 -8.46 3.53
CA LYS A 204 12.32 -9.50 4.32
C LYS A 204 12.82 -8.93 5.65
N GLY A 205 13.43 -7.75 5.62
CA GLY A 205 13.85 -7.06 6.84
C GLY A 205 12.68 -6.84 7.79
N GLY A 206 11.56 -6.35 7.29
CA GLY A 206 10.34 -6.19 8.07
C GLY A 206 9.86 -7.50 8.68
N ILE A 207 9.75 -8.55 7.87
CA ILE A 207 9.32 -9.89 8.33
C ILE A 207 10.29 -10.45 9.37
N GLN A 208 11.60 -10.28 9.17
CA GLN A 208 12.63 -10.83 10.05
C GLN A 208 12.65 -10.14 11.43
N PHE A 209 12.53 -8.81 11.46
CA PHE A 209 12.77 -8.00 12.66
C PHE A 209 11.50 -7.53 13.39
N ALA A 210 10.31 -7.62 12.78
CA ALA A 210 9.08 -7.22 13.45
C ALA A 210 8.69 -8.19 14.57
N HIS A 211 8.02 -7.67 15.61
CA HIS A 211 7.46 -8.50 16.70
C HIS A 211 6.30 -9.35 16.22
N ARG A 212 5.46 -8.81 15.31
CA ARG A 212 4.31 -9.50 14.72
C ARG A 212 4.22 -9.20 13.23
N ILE A 213 3.62 -10.12 12.51
CA ILE A 213 3.38 -10.04 11.08
C ILE A 213 1.90 -10.24 10.82
N SER A 214 1.31 -9.41 9.98
CA SER A 214 -0.03 -9.65 9.49
C SER A 214 -0.07 -9.67 7.96
N THR A 215 -1.12 -10.26 7.43
CA THR A 215 -1.45 -10.19 6.01
C THR A 215 -2.96 -10.11 5.82
N VAL A 216 -3.39 -9.85 4.59
CA VAL A 216 -4.75 -9.37 4.28
C VAL A 216 -5.82 -10.46 4.17
N SER A 217 -5.50 -11.70 4.45
CA SER A 217 -6.51 -12.76 4.64
C SER A 217 -5.95 -13.99 5.35
N PRO A 218 -6.79 -14.76 6.07
CA PRO A 218 -6.37 -16.04 6.66
C PRO A 218 -5.92 -17.07 5.62
N THR A 219 -6.51 -17.06 4.43
CA THR A 219 -6.11 -17.92 3.31
C THR A 219 -4.74 -17.50 2.80
N TYR A 220 -4.55 -16.22 2.54
CA TYR A 220 -3.27 -15.69 2.07
C TYR A 220 -2.13 -15.93 3.07
N ALA A 221 -2.40 -15.84 4.38
CA ALA A 221 -1.42 -16.20 5.40
C ALA A 221 -0.91 -17.64 5.26
N ARG A 222 -1.75 -18.58 4.84
CA ARG A 222 -1.37 -19.99 4.57
C ARG A 222 -0.64 -20.13 3.23
N GLU A 223 -1.09 -19.41 2.22
CA GLU A 223 -0.55 -19.48 0.85
C GLU A 223 0.89 -18.95 0.78
N ILE A 224 1.19 -17.82 1.41
CA ILE A 224 2.52 -17.20 1.37
C ILE A 224 3.60 -18.00 2.12
N GLN A 225 3.22 -19.00 2.89
CA GLN A 225 4.13 -19.96 3.55
C GLN A 225 4.53 -21.12 2.63
N ARG A 226 4.07 -21.14 1.37
CA ARG A 226 4.29 -22.22 0.41
C ARG A 226 4.62 -21.67 -0.98
N GLU A 227 5.26 -22.49 -1.81
CA GLU A 227 5.38 -22.20 -3.23
C GLU A 227 4.04 -22.37 -3.96
N PRO A 228 3.83 -21.64 -5.05
CA PRO A 228 4.67 -20.57 -5.60
C PRO A 228 4.44 -19.19 -4.95
N LEU A 229 3.44 -19.03 -4.06
CA LEU A 229 2.98 -17.75 -3.54
C LEU A 229 3.89 -17.16 -2.44
N GLY A 230 4.84 -17.93 -1.96
CA GLY A 230 5.87 -17.48 -1.01
C GLY A 230 6.98 -16.63 -1.62
N PHE A 231 7.10 -16.61 -2.97
CA PHE A 231 8.08 -15.79 -3.69
C PHE A 231 9.50 -15.82 -3.10
N GLY A 232 9.97 -16.99 -2.64
CA GLY A 232 11.27 -17.16 -2.00
C GLY A 232 11.31 -16.86 -0.50
N MET A 233 10.23 -16.34 0.09
CA MET A 233 10.13 -16.06 1.54
C MET A 233 9.33 -17.12 2.31
N GLN A 234 8.84 -18.17 1.65
CA GLN A 234 8.03 -19.22 2.27
C GLN A 234 8.68 -19.87 3.49
N GLY A 235 10.01 -20.08 3.44
CA GLY A 235 10.77 -20.64 4.55
C GLY A 235 10.77 -19.72 5.77
N LEU A 236 11.03 -18.44 5.57
CA LEU A 236 10.99 -17.42 6.63
C LEU A 236 9.60 -17.27 7.23
N LEU A 237 8.56 -17.20 6.37
CA LEU A 237 7.17 -17.04 6.81
C LEU A 237 6.67 -18.29 7.54
N SER A 238 7.08 -19.49 7.12
CA SER A 238 6.78 -20.74 7.85
C SER A 238 7.47 -20.78 9.21
N TRP A 239 8.73 -20.34 9.28
CA TRP A 239 9.45 -20.24 10.55
C TRP A 239 8.81 -19.23 11.51
N ARG A 240 8.29 -18.10 10.97
CA ARG A 240 7.56 -17.05 11.72
C ARG A 240 6.05 -17.30 11.80
N SER A 241 5.56 -18.52 11.51
CA SER A 241 4.13 -18.84 11.43
C SER A 241 3.33 -18.49 12.70
N GLN A 242 3.96 -18.61 13.87
CA GLN A 242 3.33 -18.25 15.17
C GLN A 242 3.14 -16.75 15.35
N ASP A 243 3.90 -15.93 14.62
CA ASP A 243 3.80 -14.48 14.64
C ASP A 243 2.97 -13.93 13.48
N LEU A 244 2.60 -14.79 12.52
CA LEU A 244 1.87 -14.44 11.31
C LEU A 244 0.36 -14.61 11.49
N THR A 245 -0.40 -13.54 11.31
CA THR A 245 -1.86 -13.54 11.37
C THR A 245 -2.48 -13.01 10.08
N GLY A 246 -3.41 -13.75 9.49
CA GLY A 246 -4.22 -13.29 8.37
C GLY A 246 -5.47 -12.56 8.86
N ILE A 247 -5.64 -11.29 8.49
CA ILE A 247 -6.79 -10.46 8.85
C ILE A 247 -7.44 -9.97 7.56
N LEU A 248 -8.72 -10.31 7.36
CA LEU A 248 -9.42 -9.90 6.15
C LEU A 248 -9.64 -8.39 6.16
N ASN A 249 -9.33 -7.73 5.04
CA ASN A 249 -9.61 -6.30 4.88
C ASN A 249 -11.12 -6.04 4.97
N GLY A 250 -11.46 -4.95 5.63
CA GLY A 250 -12.81 -4.39 5.61
C GLY A 250 -13.08 -3.58 4.35
N ILE A 251 -14.25 -2.99 4.29
CA ILE A 251 -14.68 -2.06 3.25
C ILE A 251 -15.26 -0.81 3.91
N ASP A 252 -14.97 0.35 3.36
CA ASP A 252 -15.63 1.60 3.75
C ASP A 252 -17.09 1.58 3.23
N THR A 253 -18.02 1.32 4.13
CA THR A 253 -19.44 1.18 3.82
C THR A 253 -20.17 2.53 3.64
N GLU A 254 -19.53 3.65 3.95
CA GLU A 254 -20.05 5.00 3.64
C GLU A 254 -19.70 5.36 2.20
N GLN A 255 -18.45 5.16 1.79
CA GLN A 255 -17.99 5.42 0.43
C GLN A 255 -18.59 4.42 -0.58
N TRP A 256 -18.53 3.12 -0.27
CA TRP A 256 -19.04 2.04 -1.14
C TRP A 256 -20.51 1.70 -0.83
N ASN A 257 -21.37 2.71 -0.90
CA ASN A 257 -22.80 2.58 -0.59
C ASN A 257 -23.67 2.97 -1.80
N PRO A 258 -24.27 1.98 -2.49
CA PRO A 258 -25.09 2.27 -3.67
C PRO A 258 -26.38 3.07 -3.36
N GLN A 259 -26.74 3.24 -2.09
CA GLN A 259 -27.88 4.08 -1.70
C GLN A 259 -27.54 5.58 -1.70
N THR A 260 -26.28 5.92 -1.51
CA THR A 260 -25.78 7.30 -1.40
C THR A 260 -24.81 7.69 -2.50
N ASP A 261 -24.28 6.73 -3.25
CA ASP A 261 -23.27 6.93 -4.29
C ASP A 261 -23.73 7.97 -5.33
N PRO A 262 -23.02 9.11 -5.48
CA PRO A 262 -23.35 10.14 -6.45
C PRO A 262 -22.95 9.77 -7.89
N HIS A 263 -22.12 8.76 -8.09
CA HIS A 263 -21.53 8.40 -9.38
C HIS A 263 -22.38 7.43 -10.19
N ILE A 264 -23.34 6.75 -9.57
CA ILE A 264 -24.23 5.82 -10.27
C ILE A 264 -25.52 6.51 -10.74
N LYS A 265 -26.00 6.12 -11.91
CA LYS A 265 -27.22 6.70 -12.54
C LYS A 265 -28.45 6.54 -11.67
N ALA A 266 -28.61 5.37 -11.04
CA ALA A 266 -29.76 5.04 -10.19
C ALA A 266 -29.26 4.45 -8.87
N ARG A 267 -29.51 5.16 -7.78
CA ARG A 267 -29.23 4.67 -6.43
C ARG A 267 -30.14 3.50 -6.09
N TYR A 268 -29.59 2.48 -5.44
CA TYR A 268 -30.34 1.27 -5.08
C TYR A 268 -29.88 0.71 -3.73
N GLY A 269 -30.68 -0.15 -3.16
CA GLY A 269 -30.39 -0.89 -1.93
C GLY A 269 -30.97 -2.31 -2.02
N PRO A 270 -30.85 -3.12 -0.96
CA PRO A 270 -31.31 -4.51 -0.98
C PRO A 270 -32.79 -4.68 -1.38
N LYS A 271 -33.64 -3.72 -1.02
CA LYS A 271 -35.09 -3.73 -1.34
C LYS A 271 -35.43 -3.14 -2.72
N SER A 272 -34.45 -2.62 -3.47
CA SER A 272 -34.65 -1.93 -4.74
C SER A 272 -33.60 -2.34 -5.79
N LEU A 273 -33.14 -3.58 -5.78
CA LEU A 273 -32.13 -4.12 -6.70
C LEU A 273 -32.52 -3.98 -8.18
N TRP A 274 -33.83 -3.99 -8.50
CA TRP A 274 -34.34 -3.76 -9.86
C TRP A 274 -33.86 -2.44 -10.45
N ARG A 275 -33.54 -1.43 -9.64
CA ARG A 275 -33.01 -0.14 -10.10
C ARG A 275 -31.61 -0.25 -10.73
N LYS A 276 -30.84 -1.35 -10.47
CA LYS A 276 -29.57 -1.63 -11.15
C LYS A 276 -29.69 -1.70 -12.67
N ALA A 277 -30.89 -2.01 -13.21
CA ALA A 277 -31.13 -2.00 -14.64
C ALA A 277 -30.80 -0.64 -15.29
N GLY A 278 -31.12 0.48 -14.59
CA GLY A 278 -30.77 1.82 -15.05
C GLY A 278 -29.24 2.07 -15.07
N ASN A 279 -28.50 1.50 -14.12
CA ASN A 279 -27.04 1.58 -14.09
C ASN A 279 -26.42 0.74 -15.21
N ARG A 280 -26.97 -0.45 -15.49
CA ARG A 280 -26.55 -1.31 -16.60
C ARG A 280 -26.76 -0.61 -17.95
N ALA A 281 -27.91 0.02 -18.16
CA ALA A 281 -28.17 0.80 -19.38
C ALA A 281 -27.20 1.99 -19.53
N ALA A 282 -26.92 2.71 -18.45
CA ALA A 282 -25.95 3.81 -18.43
C ALA A 282 -24.52 3.32 -18.74
N LEU A 283 -24.13 2.15 -18.23
CA LEU A 283 -22.82 1.53 -18.52
C LEU A 283 -22.71 1.15 -20.00
N ARG A 284 -23.75 0.52 -20.57
CA ARG A 284 -23.80 0.22 -22.00
C ARG A 284 -23.61 1.48 -22.85
N ALA A 285 -24.38 2.52 -22.58
CA ALA A 285 -24.27 3.79 -23.31
C ALA A 285 -22.85 4.39 -23.21
N ARG A 286 -22.20 4.31 -22.04
CA ARG A 286 -20.85 4.83 -21.84
C ARG A 286 -19.78 4.06 -22.61
N PHE A 287 -19.93 2.73 -22.75
CA PHE A 287 -19.00 1.86 -23.47
C PHE A 287 -19.38 1.64 -24.95
N GLY A 288 -20.45 2.27 -25.44
CA GLY A 288 -20.92 2.07 -26.81
C GLY A 288 -21.43 0.66 -27.09
N LEU A 289 -21.86 -0.07 -26.06
CA LEU A 289 -22.40 -1.42 -26.19
C LEU A 289 -23.85 -1.37 -26.68
N GLU A 290 -24.22 -2.38 -27.49
CA GLU A 290 -25.59 -2.56 -27.95
C GLU A 290 -26.56 -2.67 -26.76
N ASP A 291 -27.77 -2.08 -26.89
CA ASP A 291 -28.81 -2.20 -25.86
C ASP A 291 -29.51 -3.56 -25.95
N ARG A 292 -29.00 -4.50 -25.19
CA ARG A 292 -29.52 -5.88 -25.09
C ARG A 292 -29.88 -6.19 -23.63
N PRO A 293 -31.10 -5.83 -23.20
CA PRO A 293 -31.52 -5.94 -21.80
C PRO A 293 -31.51 -7.36 -21.24
N ASP A 294 -31.62 -8.37 -22.10
CA ASP A 294 -31.58 -9.80 -21.84
C ASP A 294 -30.15 -10.35 -21.64
N VAL A 295 -29.11 -9.60 -22.04
CA VAL A 295 -27.73 -10.02 -21.97
C VAL A 295 -27.03 -9.38 -20.78
N PRO A 296 -26.26 -10.13 -19.95
CA PRO A 296 -25.48 -9.56 -18.88
C PRO A 296 -24.30 -8.73 -19.40
N VAL A 297 -23.90 -7.72 -18.63
CA VAL A 297 -22.64 -7.00 -18.82
C VAL A 297 -21.64 -7.47 -17.77
N ALA A 298 -20.55 -8.08 -18.19
CA ALA A 298 -19.42 -8.42 -17.35
C ALA A 298 -18.42 -7.26 -17.36
N GLY A 299 -18.04 -6.77 -16.18
CA GLY A 299 -17.10 -5.68 -16.03
C GLY A 299 -15.77 -6.13 -15.41
N VAL A 300 -14.66 -5.69 -15.97
CA VAL A 300 -13.32 -5.84 -15.38
C VAL A 300 -12.73 -4.45 -15.17
N ILE A 301 -12.43 -4.11 -13.91
CA ILE A 301 -11.79 -2.84 -13.53
C ILE A 301 -10.57 -3.17 -12.70
N SER A 302 -9.37 -3.07 -13.30
CA SER A 302 -8.14 -3.38 -12.57
C SER A 302 -6.90 -2.81 -13.27
N ARG A 303 -5.75 -2.84 -12.58
CA ARG A 303 -4.46 -2.70 -13.29
C ARG A 303 -4.27 -3.89 -14.22
N PHE A 304 -3.72 -3.66 -15.42
CA PHE A 304 -3.35 -4.73 -16.34
C PHE A 304 -2.04 -5.36 -15.88
N ALA A 305 -2.17 -6.44 -15.13
CA ALA A 305 -1.07 -7.22 -14.58
C ALA A 305 -1.47 -8.70 -14.52
N HIS A 306 -0.50 -9.61 -14.64
CA HIS A 306 -0.72 -11.07 -14.59
C HIS A 306 -1.46 -11.51 -13.31
N GLN A 307 -1.15 -10.91 -12.16
CA GLN A 307 -1.86 -11.19 -10.90
C GLN A 307 -3.38 -10.97 -10.95
N LYS A 308 -3.88 -10.21 -11.93
CA LYS A 308 -5.31 -9.96 -12.11
C LYS A 308 -5.98 -10.94 -13.07
N GLY A 309 -5.22 -11.88 -13.62
CA GLY A 309 -5.72 -12.92 -14.54
C GLY A 309 -6.18 -12.37 -15.89
N LEU A 310 -5.72 -11.18 -16.27
CA LEU A 310 -6.09 -10.58 -17.56
C LEU A 310 -5.47 -11.30 -18.75
N ASP A 311 -4.31 -11.91 -18.57
CA ASP A 311 -3.69 -12.81 -19.54
C ASP A 311 -4.57 -14.05 -19.79
N MET A 312 -5.18 -14.60 -18.74
CA MET A 312 -6.14 -15.71 -18.87
C MET A 312 -7.41 -15.28 -19.62
N LEU A 313 -7.95 -14.09 -19.27
CA LEU A 313 -9.13 -13.56 -19.97
C LEU A 313 -8.82 -13.28 -21.44
N LEU A 314 -7.65 -12.74 -21.76
CA LEU A 314 -7.21 -12.50 -23.13
C LEU A 314 -7.06 -13.81 -23.90
N ALA A 315 -6.44 -14.84 -23.28
CA ALA A 315 -6.27 -16.15 -23.91
C ALA A 315 -7.59 -16.87 -24.20
N CYS A 316 -8.66 -16.60 -23.45
CA CYS A 316 -9.98 -17.17 -23.69
C CYS A 316 -11.00 -16.18 -24.32
N SER A 317 -10.54 -15.04 -24.82
CA SER A 317 -11.41 -13.95 -25.30
C SER A 317 -12.33 -14.39 -26.44
N GLU A 318 -11.86 -15.18 -27.42
CA GLU A 318 -12.67 -15.72 -28.51
C GLU A 318 -13.86 -16.51 -27.97
N HIS A 319 -13.64 -17.44 -27.05
CA HIS A 319 -14.71 -18.22 -26.42
C HIS A 319 -15.65 -17.36 -25.57
N ALA A 320 -15.08 -16.36 -24.87
CA ALA A 320 -15.89 -15.45 -24.08
C ALA A 320 -16.85 -14.61 -24.95
N LEU A 321 -16.43 -14.23 -26.15
CA LEU A 321 -17.26 -13.47 -27.09
C LEU A 321 -18.35 -14.32 -27.78
N GLU A 322 -18.24 -15.65 -27.81
CA GLU A 322 -19.31 -16.55 -28.23
C GLU A 322 -20.46 -16.66 -27.23
N LEU A 323 -20.23 -16.29 -25.98
CA LEU A 323 -21.24 -16.31 -24.91
C LEU A 323 -22.23 -15.15 -25.08
N PRO A 324 -23.48 -15.31 -24.66
CA PRO A 324 -24.47 -14.22 -24.64
C PRO A 324 -24.16 -13.22 -23.51
N LEU A 325 -23.03 -12.52 -23.60
CA LEU A 325 -22.59 -11.50 -22.65
C LEU A 325 -21.93 -10.33 -23.39
N GLN A 326 -21.85 -9.20 -22.69
CA GLN A 326 -21.10 -8.03 -23.14
C GLN A 326 -19.96 -7.79 -22.15
N LEU A 327 -18.76 -7.45 -22.65
CA LEU A 327 -17.58 -7.18 -21.83
C LEU A 327 -17.32 -5.66 -21.77
N ALA A 328 -17.07 -5.15 -20.57
CA ALA A 328 -16.61 -3.78 -20.33
C ALA A 328 -15.31 -3.84 -19.52
N ILE A 329 -14.18 -3.56 -20.17
CA ILE A 329 -12.85 -3.67 -19.57
C ILE A 329 -12.27 -2.26 -19.41
N LEU A 330 -11.86 -1.91 -18.21
CA LEU A 330 -11.24 -0.62 -17.88
C LEU A 330 -9.98 -0.85 -17.05
N GLY A 331 -8.88 -0.27 -17.50
CA GLY A 331 -7.60 -0.33 -16.78
C GLY A 331 -6.43 0.09 -17.64
N SER A 332 -5.26 0.07 -17.04
CA SER A 332 -3.97 0.29 -17.70
C SER A 332 -2.88 -0.51 -16.99
N GLY A 333 -1.73 -0.73 -17.63
CA GLY A 333 -0.62 -1.45 -17.04
C GLY A 333 0.32 -2.04 -18.07
N ASP A 334 0.40 -3.37 -18.15
CA ASP A 334 1.25 -4.08 -19.11
C ASP A 334 0.85 -3.73 -20.55
N PRO A 335 1.79 -3.17 -21.35
CA PRO A 335 1.51 -2.75 -22.72
C PRO A 335 1.02 -3.89 -23.63
N ALA A 336 1.50 -5.12 -23.42
CA ALA A 336 1.10 -6.27 -24.23
C ALA A 336 -0.35 -6.65 -23.96
N LEU A 337 -0.78 -6.62 -22.68
CA LEU A 337 -2.17 -6.82 -22.30
C LEU A 337 -3.08 -5.70 -22.84
N GLU A 338 -2.63 -4.43 -22.74
CA GLU A 338 -3.39 -3.30 -23.29
C GLU A 338 -3.59 -3.44 -24.80
N GLN A 339 -2.54 -3.83 -25.53
CA GLN A 339 -2.60 -4.04 -26.97
C GLN A 339 -3.50 -5.22 -27.33
N GLY A 340 -3.37 -6.35 -26.60
CA GLY A 340 -4.16 -7.55 -26.85
C GLY A 340 -5.67 -7.31 -26.68
N PHE A 341 -6.11 -6.53 -25.70
CA PHE A 341 -7.53 -6.18 -25.53
C PHE A 341 -8.05 -5.11 -26.50
N ARG A 342 -7.18 -4.43 -27.24
CA ARG A 342 -7.57 -3.48 -28.30
C ARG A 342 -7.66 -4.12 -29.68
N ALA A 343 -6.97 -5.24 -29.89
CA ALA A 343 -7.00 -6.01 -31.13
C ALA A 343 -8.29 -6.83 -31.26
#